data_797ee19a9b59b8d19e3c15df76ec51a1
#
_entry.id   797ee19a9b59b8d19e3c15df76ec51a1
#
_cell.length_a   1.000
_cell.length_b   1.000
_cell.length_c   1.000
_cell.angle_alpha   90.00
_cell.angle_beta   90.00
_cell.angle_gamma   90.00
#
_symmetry.space_group_name_H-M   'P 1'
#
loop_
_entity.id
_entity.type
_entity.pdbx_description
1 polymer ?
#
loop_
_entity_poly.entity_id
_entity_poly.type
_entity_poly.pdbx_seq_one_letter_code
_entity_poly.pdbx_strand_id
1 'polypeptide(L)'
;ANVYLTLTRNSTRYASVAATSNQYSVASGLDGIAPSATGDMGTVITNLNSLGASGARGAYDQMGGLVHTALTGAALSSFNGYLNVMSARMGGFISGGPRGAFAGQPLMLASRADTGSDAGNSLLAALGNATRSGNTPAWGFWAQGYGSLGERRGNDISSRYDYDMAGFAAGFDRVITPSVLLGASLGYSYTKTDMKDLSDSATVSSYQGSLYGIYRTDPFYLSGIAA
;
A
#
# COMPACT_ATOMS: atom_id res chain seq x y z
N ALA A 1 -37.21 -22.88 -40.57
CA ALA A 1 -36.29 -23.91 -40.06
C ALA A 1 -35.41 -23.25 -39.02
N ASN A 2 -35.37 -23.82 -37.81
CA ASN A 2 -34.46 -23.35 -36.77
C ASN A 2 -33.14 -24.10 -36.92
N VAL A 3 -32.01 -23.34 -36.92
CA VAL A 3 -30.66 -23.90 -36.94
C VAL A 3 -30.15 -23.86 -35.50
N TYR A 4 -29.78 -25.02 -34.95
CA TYR A 4 -29.16 -25.13 -33.63
C TYR A 4 -27.65 -25.37 -33.82
N LEU A 5 -26.82 -24.58 -33.16
CA LEU A 5 -25.37 -24.79 -33.06
C LEU A 5 -25.07 -25.38 -31.70
N THR A 6 -24.51 -26.57 -31.67
CA THR A 6 -24.00 -27.19 -30.43
C THR A 6 -22.50 -27.11 -30.47
N LEU A 7 -21.93 -26.40 -29.49
CA LEU A 7 -20.49 -26.34 -29.29
C LEU A 7 -20.07 -27.37 -28.24
N THR A 8 -19.16 -28.26 -28.62
CA THR A 8 -18.59 -29.23 -27.69
C THR A 8 -17.12 -28.90 -27.45
N ARG A 9 -16.69 -28.89 -26.19
CA ARG A 9 -15.28 -28.69 -25.86
C ARG A 9 -14.44 -29.80 -26.49
N ASN A 10 -13.35 -29.40 -27.13
CA ASN A 10 -12.34 -30.36 -27.59
C ASN A 10 -11.49 -30.88 -26.40
N SER A 11 -10.56 -31.81 -26.65
CA SER A 11 -9.67 -32.39 -25.62
C SER A 11 -8.54 -31.46 -25.18
N THR A 12 -8.56 -30.20 -25.56
CA THR A 12 -7.51 -29.23 -25.17
C THR A 12 -7.57 -28.98 -23.67
N ARG A 13 -6.42 -29.16 -23.02
CA ARG A 13 -6.27 -28.90 -21.57
C ARG A 13 -6.29 -27.40 -21.29
N TYR A 14 -6.90 -27.01 -20.19
CA TYR A 14 -6.85 -25.61 -19.71
C TYR A 14 -5.40 -25.17 -19.48
N ALA A 15 -4.56 -26.01 -18.91
CA ALA A 15 -3.15 -25.74 -18.69
C ALA A 15 -2.36 -25.42 -19.96
N SER A 16 -2.77 -25.91 -21.13
CA SER A 16 -2.08 -25.64 -22.41
C SER A 16 -2.28 -24.19 -22.91
N VAL A 17 -3.25 -23.46 -22.35
CA VAL A 17 -3.54 -22.07 -22.70
C VAL A 17 -2.77 -21.11 -21.80
N ALA A 18 -2.28 -21.56 -20.65
CA ALA A 18 -1.54 -20.76 -19.67
C ALA A 18 -0.24 -20.17 -20.27
N ALA A 19 0.07 -18.94 -19.91
CA ALA A 19 1.29 -18.23 -20.30
C ALA A 19 2.23 -17.97 -19.13
N THR A 20 1.75 -18.07 -17.88
CA THR A 20 2.56 -17.88 -16.68
C THR A 20 2.46 -19.11 -15.76
N SER A 21 3.41 -19.24 -14.82
CA SER A 21 3.40 -20.35 -13.85
C SER A 21 2.15 -20.35 -12.97
N ASN A 22 1.66 -19.17 -12.58
CA ASN A 22 0.43 -19.05 -11.79
C ASN A 22 -0.80 -19.50 -12.60
N GLN A 23 -0.92 -19.03 -13.83
CA GLN A 23 -1.99 -19.47 -14.75
C GLN A 23 -1.96 -20.98 -14.95
N TYR A 24 -0.75 -21.56 -15.12
CA TYR A 24 -0.59 -23.00 -15.27
C TYR A 24 -1.06 -23.77 -14.04
N SER A 25 -0.75 -23.29 -12.84
CA SER A 25 -1.18 -23.93 -11.59
C SER A 25 -2.69 -23.94 -11.46
N VAL A 26 -3.35 -22.78 -11.70
CA VAL A 26 -4.81 -22.68 -11.69
C VAL A 26 -5.43 -23.57 -12.76
N ALA A 27 -4.95 -23.47 -13.99
CA ALA A 27 -5.47 -24.22 -15.13
C ALA A 27 -5.29 -25.75 -14.97
N SER A 28 -4.21 -26.20 -14.35
CA SER A 28 -3.99 -27.61 -14.01
C SER A 28 -5.00 -28.10 -12.98
N GLY A 29 -5.32 -27.27 -11.97
CA GLY A 29 -6.40 -27.56 -11.04
C GLY A 29 -7.76 -27.67 -11.74
N LEU A 30 -8.05 -26.76 -12.69
CA LEU A 30 -9.28 -26.81 -13.50
C LEU A 30 -9.35 -28.06 -14.38
N ASP A 31 -8.24 -28.50 -14.96
CA ASP A 31 -8.19 -29.77 -15.74
C ASP A 31 -8.60 -30.97 -14.87
N GLY A 32 -8.25 -30.94 -13.58
CA GLY A 32 -8.61 -32.03 -12.64
C GLY A 32 -10.09 -32.03 -12.26
N ILE A 33 -10.71 -30.86 -12.06
CA ILE A 33 -12.08 -30.75 -11.54
C ILE A 33 -13.15 -30.64 -12.64
N ALA A 34 -12.80 -30.12 -13.81
CA ALA A 34 -13.75 -29.85 -14.89
C ALA A 34 -14.60 -31.08 -15.31
N PRO A 35 -14.06 -32.33 -15.36
CA PRO A 35 -14.86 -33.48 -15.76
C PRO A 35 -16.01 -33.81 -14.80
N SER A 36 -15.91 -33.43 -13.53
CA SER A 36 -16.92 -33.69 -12.48
C SER A 36 -17.59 -32.44 -11.95
N ALA A 37 -17.31 -31.27 -12.54
CA ALA A 37 -17.84 -29.99 -12.07
C ALA A 37 -19.35 -29.90 -12.24
N THR A 38 -20.05 -29.60 -11.16
CA THR A 38 -21.51 -29.39 -11.11
C THR A 38 -21.83 -28.10 -10.34
N GLY A 39 -23.07 -27.64 -10.36
CA GLY A 39 -23.50 -26.42 -9.67
C GLY A 39 -22.75 -25.20 -10.14
N ASP A 40 -22.34 -24.35 -9.20
CA ASP A 40 -21.64 -23.09 -9.51
C ASP A 40 -20.31 -23.32 -10.24
N MET A 41 -19.57 -24.36 -9.85
CA MET A 41 -18.33 -24.72 -10.55
C MET A 41 -18.59 -25.16 -11.99
N GLY A 42 -19.68 -25.91 -12.23
CA GLY A 42 -20.12 -26.25 -13.59
C GLY A 42 -20.42 -25.02 -14.43
N THR A 43 -21.02 -24.00 -13.84
CA THR A 43 -21.27 -22.70 -14.49
C THR A 43 -19.96 -21.98 -14.81
N VAL A 44 -19.01 -21.94 -13.88
CA VAL A 44 -17.67 -21.37 -14.12
C VAL A 44 -16.97 -22.07 -15.29
N ILE A 45 -16.94 -23.39 -15.29
CA ILE A 45 -16.34 -24.19 -16.38
C ILE A 45 -17.02 -23.91 -17.72
N THR A 46 -18.35 -23.80 -17.76
CA THR A 46 -19.11 -23.49 -18.97
C THR A 46 -18.75 -22.10 -19.52
N ASN A 47 -18.70 -21.10 -18.64
CA ASN A 47 -18.31 -19.75 -19.02
C ASN A 47 -16.86 -19.71 -19.52
N LEU A 48 -15.96 -20.39 -18.84
CA LEU A 48 -14.55 -20.46 -19.23
C LEU A 48 -14.36 -21.09 -20.62
N ASN A 49 -15.14 -22.11 -20.95
CA ASN A 49 -15.10 -22.75 -22.27
C ASN A 49 -15.55 -21.84 -23.42
N SER A 50 -16.32 -20.79 -23.11
CA SER A 50 -16.76 -19.80 -24.09
C SER A 50 -15.69 -18.71 -24.38
N LEU A 51 -14.64 -18.66 -23.56
CA LEU A 51 -13.58 -17.65 -23.70
C LEU A 51 -12.53 -18.08 -24.72
N GLY A 52 -12.01 -17.10 -25.47
CA GLY A 52 -10.77 -17.30 -26.22
C GLY A 52 -9.54 -17.37 -25.30
N ALA A 53 -8.39 -17.73 -25.85
CA ALA A 53 -7.15 -17.94 -25.07
C ALA A 53 -6.78 -16.75 -24.17
N SER A 54 -6.93 -15.52 -24.64
CA SER A 54 -6.66 -14.32 -23.84
C SER A 54 -7.62 -14.17 -22.68
N GLY A 55 -8.93 -14.37 -22.93
CA GLY A 55 -9.94 -14.31 -21.87
C GLY A 55 -9.78 -15.40 -20.82
N ALA A 56 -9.40 -16.63 -21.25
CA ALA A 56 -9.12 -17.71 -20.32
C ALA A 56 -7.92 -17.41 -19.42
N ARG A 57 -6.85 -16.80 -19.94
CA ARG A 57 -5.69 -16.37 -19.13
C ARG A 57 -6.10 -15.32 -18.10
N GLY A 58 -6.89 -14.31 -18.47
CA GLY A 58 -7.42 -13.34 -17.53
C GLY A 58 -8.27 -13.99 -16.43
N ALA A 59 -9.10 -14.98 -16.76
CA ALA A 59 -9.88 -15.73 -15.80
C ALA A 59 -8.98 -16.55 -14.84
N TYR A 60 -7.88 -17.14 -15.33
CA TYR A 60 -6.91 -17.84 -14.47
C TYR A 60 -6.23 -16.89 -13.49
N ASP A 61 -5.86 -15.69 -13.93
CA ASP A 61 -5.24 -14.67 -13.09
C ASP A 61 -6.20 -14.22 -11.97
N GLN A 62 -7.49 -14.03 -12.28
CA GLN A 62 -8.52 -13.71 -11.29
C GLN A 62 -8.70 -14.86 -10.28
N MET A 63 -8.81 -16.10 -10.75
CA MET A 63 -8.94 -17.28 -9.89
C MET A 63 -7.67 -17.54 -9.07
N GLY A 64 -6.51 -17.15 -9.56
CA GLY A 64 -5.23 -17.26 -8.89
C GLY A 64 -5.04 -16.31 -7.69
N GLY A 65 -5.97 -15.37 -7.49
CA GLY A 65 -5.94 -14.46 -6.35
C GLY A 65 -4.74 -13.49 -6.37
N LEU A 66 -4.23 -13.13 -7.53
CA LEU A 66 -3.09 -12.21 -7.66
C LEU A 66 -3.31 -10.86 -6.97
N VAL A 67 -4.57 -10.41 -6.87
CA VAL A 67 -4.94 -9.21 -6.12
C VAL A 67 -4.46 -9.26 -4.67
N HIS A 68 -4.51 -10.42 -4.02
CA HIS A 68 -4.08 -10.57 -2.63
C HIS A 68 -2.57 -10.35 -2.44
N THR A 69 -1.75 -10.67 -3.41
CA THR A 69 -0.30 -10.39 -3.36
C THR A 69 -0.02 -8.89 -3.48
N ALA A 70 -0.79 -8.18 -4.30
CA ALA A 70 -0.71 -6.73 -4.41
C ALA A 70 -1.13 -6.03 -3.12
N LEU A 71 -2.19 -6.52 -2.43
CA LEU A 71 -2.63 -5.98 -1.13
C LEU A 71 -1.54 -6.07 -0.06
N THR A 72 -0.83 -7.19 0.02
CA THR A 72 0.29 -7.36 0.95
C THR A 72 1.42 -6.36 0.64
N GLY A 73 1.75 -6.18 -0.63
CA GLY A 73 2.74 -5.19 -1.06
C GLY A 73 2.32 -3.76 -0.72
N ALA A 74 1.05 -3.43 -0.92
CA ALA A 74 0.47 -2.13 -0.57
C ALA A 74 0.52 -1.86 0.94
N ALA A 75 0.15 -2.84 1.76
CA ALA A 75 0.20 -2.73 3.21
C ALA A 75 1.64 -2.52 3.72
N LEU A 76 2.60 -3.27 3.17
CA LEU A 76 4.02 -3.11 3.52
C LEU A 76 4.58 -1.75 3.07
N SER A 77 4.21 -1.26 1.89
CA SER A 77 4.60 0.07 1.42
C SER A 77 4.07 1.16 2.33
N SER A 78 2.81 1.04 2.76
CA SER A 78 2.17 1.93 3.72
C SER A 78 2.91 1.96 5.06
N PHE A 79 3.23 0.79 5.61
CA PHE A 79 3.99 0.67 6.85
C PHE A 79 5.38 1.28 6.74
N ASN A 80 6.10 1.03 5.66
CA ASN A 80 7.41 1.63 5.40
C ASN A 80 7.33 3.15 5.27
N GLY A 81 6.29 3.68 4.62
CA GLY A 81 6.02 5.12 4.56
C GLY A 81 5.88 5.74 5.95
N TYR A 82 5.10 5.10 6.80
CA TYR A 82 4.93 5.51 8.20
C TYR A 82 6.25 5.45 8.99
N LEU A 83 7.02 4.35 8.88
CA LEU A 83 8.32 4.22 9.55
C LEU A 83 9.33 5.27 9.07
N ASN A 84 9.29 5.68 7.80
CA ASN A 84 10.14 6.74 7.28
C ASN A 84 9.81 8.09 7.93
N VAL A 85 8.52 8.40 8.14
CA VAL A 85 8.09 9.60 8.88
C VAL A 85 8.63 9.57 10.31
N MET A 86 8.51 8.44 10.99
CA MET A 86 9.02 8.27 12.35
C MET A 86 10.53 8.43 12.41
N SER A 87 11.25 7.81 11.49
CA SER A 87 12.72 7.92 11.39
C SER A 87 13.18 9.35 11.13
N ALA A 88 12.49 10.06 10.25
CA ALA A 88 12.77 11.47 9.99
C ALA A 88 12.51 12.35 11.22
N ARG A 89 11.45 12.09 11.98
CA ARG A 89 11.16 12.79 13.24
C ARG A 89 12.26 12.59 14.25
N MET A 90 12.68 11.34 14.46
CA MET A 90 13.76 11.02 15.38
C MET A 90 15.11 11.59 14.93
N GLY A 91 15.41 11.52 13.63
CA GLY A 91 16.61 12.11 13.04
C GLY A 91 16.70 13.61 13.27
N GLY A 92 15.59 14.34 13.17
CA GLY A 92 15.51 15.75 13.49
C GLY A 92 15.90 16.08 14.93
N PHE A 93 15.53 15.25 15.89
CA PHE A 93 15.93 15.41 17.28
C PHE A 93 17.44 15.14 17.48
N ILE A 94 17.96 14.09 16.85
CA ILE A 94 19.38 13.69 16.95
C ILE A 94 20.27 14.80 16.39
N SER A 95 19.90 15.42 15.27
CA SER A 95 20.67 16.50 14.63
C SER A 95 20.52 17.87 15.29
N GLY A 96 19.77 17.97 16.39
CA GLY A 96 19.56 19.24 17.09
C GLY A 96 18.64 20.20 16.35
N GLY A 97 17.86 19.69 15.40
CA GLY A 97 16.87 20.45 14.63
C GLY A 97 15.78 21.06 15.50
N PRO A 98 15.02 22.04 14.95
CA PRO A 98 13.94 22.70 15.68
C PRO A 98 12.89 21.69 16.14
N ARG A 99 12.50 21.78 17.40
CA ARG A 99 11.54 20.90 18.07
C ARG A 99 10.06 21.21 17.77
N GLY A 100 9.80 22.09 16.80
CA GLY A 100 8.46 22.50 16.41
C GLY A 100 7.74 21.49 15.51
N ALA A 101 6.42 21.64 15.39
CA ALA A 101 5.51 20.75 14.67
C ALA A 101 5.89 20.45 13.21
N PHE A 102 6.78 21.24 12.61
CA PHE A 102 7.17 21.13 11.21
C PHE A 102 8.68 21.23 11.00
N ALA A 103 9.48 20.89 12.02
CA ALA A 103 10.91 20.86 11.92
C ALA A 103 11.35 19.58 11.20
N GLY A 104 11.33 19.59 9.93
CA GLY A 104 11.90 18.53 9.13
C GLY A 104 11.10 18.28 7.88
N GLN A 105 11.68 18.70 6.77
CA GLN A 105 11.30 18.47 5.39
C GLN A 105 9.95 19.10 4.98
N PRO A 106 9.96 19.97 3.98
CA PRO A 106 8.73 20.33 3.31
C PRO A 106 8.03 19.04 2.87
N LEU A 107 6.71 18.99 3.02
CA LEU A 107 5.89 17.98 2.38
C LEU A 107 6.44 17.79 0.95
N MET A 108 7.21 16.75 0.74
CA MET A 108 7.46 16.25 -0.60
C MET A 108 6.17 15.49 -1.00
N LEU A 109 5.09 16.23 -1.15
CA LEU A 109 4.13 15.84 -2.16
C LEU A 109 4.93 15.94 -3.45
N ALA A 110 5.30 14.82 -4.01
CA ALA A 110 5.53 14.74 -5.43
C ALA A 110 4.21 15.12 -6.09
N SER A 111 3.96 16.43 -6.17
CA SER A 111 2.76 16.95 -6.75
C SER A 111 2.94 16.90 -8.25
N ARG A 112 2.27 15.94 -8.81
CA ARG A 112 1.55 16.23 -10.03
C ARG A 112 0.13 16.58 -9.59
N ALA A 113 -0.07 17.79 -9.15
CA ALA A 113 -1.43 18.30 -8.93
C ALA A 113 -1.43 19.81 -8.93
N ASP A 114 -1.90 20.29 -9.98
CA ASP A 114 -2.60 21.52 -10.17
C ASP A 114 -3.97 21.43 -9.45
N THR A 115 -3.96 21.46 -8.12
CA THR A 115 -5.14 21.77 -7.30
C THR A 115 -4.64 22.18 -5.91
N GLY A 116 -4.44 23.48 -5.75
CA GLY A 116 -4.24 24.09 -4.46
C GLY A 116 -5.47 23.88 -3.56
N SER A 117 -5.37 23.00 -2.60
CA SER A 117 -6.33 23.01 -1.50
C SER A 117 -5.81 23.93 -0.40
N ASP A 118 -6.36 25.13 -0.34
CA ASP A 118 -6.10 26.12 0.73
C ASP A 118 -6.35 25.56 2.14
N ALA A 119 -7.18 24.52 2.27
CA ALA A 119 -7.48 23.85 3.52
C ALA A 119 -6.26 23.13 4.14
N GLY A 120 -5.44 22.47 3.33
CA GLY A 120 -4.22 21.80 3.80
C GLY A 120 -3.17 22.81 4.30
N ASN A 121 -2.97 23.88 3.55
CA ASN A 121 -2.04 24.96 3.91
C ASN A 121 -2.52 25.71 5.17
N SER A 122 -3.83 25.93 5.33
CA SER A 122 -4.40 26.60 6.50
C SER A 122 -4.27 25.75 7.76
N LEU A 123 -4.48 24.45 7.69
CA LEU A 123 -4.27 23.53 8.80
C LEU A 123 -2.80 23.48 9.22
N LEU A 124 -1.89 23.41 8.26
CA LEU A 124 -0.43 23.44 8.47
C LEU A 124 0.02 24.76 9.12
N ALA A 125 -0.52 25.89 8.69
CA ALA A 125 -0.24 27.19 9.27
C ALA A 125 -0.80 27.32 10.70
N ALA A 126 -2.00 26.82 10.97
CA ALA A 126 -2.61 26.85 12.30
C ALA A 126 -1.83 26.00 13.31
N LEU A 127 -1.38 24.81 12.91
CA LEU A 127 -0.54 23.94 13.74
C LEU A 127 0.86 24.56 13.97
N GLY A 128 1.44 25.21 12.95
CA GLY A 128 2.73 25.89 13.07
C GLY A 128 2.72 27.10 14.00
N ASN A 129 1.59 27.80 14.10
CA ASN A 129 1.43 28.96 14.99
C ASN A 129 1.20 28.54 16.46
N ALA A 130 0.60 27.39 16.72
CA ALA A 130 0.37 26.90 18.07
C ALA A 130 1.68 26.55 18.84
N THR A 131 2.81 26.41 18.14
CA THR A 131 4.09 25.99 18.69
C THR A 131 5.13 27.11 18.87
N ARG A 132 4.78 28.36 18.55
CA ARG A 132 5.71 29.52 18.59
C ARG A 132 5.76 30.25 19.93
N SER A 133 5.31 29.67 21.02
CA SER A 133 5.50 30.27 22.33
C SER A 133 6.95 30.10 22.79
N GLY A 134 7.63 31.20 23.07
CA GLY A 134 9.08 31.36 23.26
C GLY A 134 9.73 30.70 24.49
N ASN A 135 9.18 29.62 24.99
CA ASN A 135 9.84 28.72 25.96
C ASN A 135 9.93 27.37 25.28
N THR A 136 11.10 26.70 25.29
CA THR A 136 11.25 25.36 24.71
C THR A 136 10.19 24.46 25.32
N PRO A 137 9.10 24.11 24.64
CA PRO A 137 8.05 23.32 25.28
C PRO A 137 8.62 21.93 25.58
N ALA A 138 8.41 21.46 26.79
CA ALA A 138 8.75 20.10 27.17
C ALA A 138 7.96 19.07 26.32
N TRP A 139 6.88 19.53 25.66
CA TRP A 139 6.01 18.75 24.77
C TRP A 139 6.12 19.25 23.33
N GLY A 140 6.25 18.34 22.41
CA GLY A 140 6.17 18.57 20.95
C GLY A 140 4.95 17.88 20.37
N PHE A 141 4.14 18.61 19.58
CA PHE A 141 3.11 18.03 18.72
C PHE A 141 3.57 18.14 17.28
N TRP A 142 3.31 17.12 16.48
CA TRP A 142 3.70 17.11 15.08
C TRP A 142 2.68 16.35 14.23
N ALA A 143 2.63 16.71 12.95
CA ALA A 143 1.88 15.97 11.94
C ALA A 143 2.65 16.05 10.62
N GLN A 144 2.60 14.98 9.85
CA GLN A 144 3.28 14.87 8.56
C GLN A 144 2.47 14.02 7.60
N GLY A 145 2.29 14.51 6.36
CA GLY A 145 1.79 13.72 5.26
C GLY A 145 2.90 12.89 4.61
N TYR A 146 2.55 11.78 4.04
CA TYR A 146 3.44 10.94 3.24
C TYR A 146 2.67 10.28 2.11
N GLY A 147 3.37 9.92 1.04
CA GLY A 147 2.74 9.28 -0.10
C GLY A 147 3.76 8.61 -0.99
N SER A 148 3.29 7.73 -1.83
CA SER A 148 4.10 7.03 -2.81
C SER A 148 3.25 6.70 -4.01
N LEU A 149 3.78 6.99 -5.19
CA LEU A 149 3.23 6.57 -6.47
C LEU A 149 4.20 5.58 -7.05
N GLY A 150 3.71 4.47 -7.56
CA GLY A 150 4.59 3.47 -8.14
C GLY A 150 3.90 2.58 -9.14
N GLU A 151 4.72 2.03 -10.00
CA GLU A 151 4.35 1.01 -10.96
C GLU A 151 5.22 -0.21 -10.70
N ARG A 152 4.59 -1.36 -10.53
CA ARG A 152 5.30 -2.63 -10.50
C ARG A 152 5.15 -3.32 -11.85
N ARG A 153 6.26 -3.52 -12.51
CA ARG A 153 6.28 -4.31 -13.76
C ARG A 153 5.95 -5.76 -13.44
N GLY A 154 5.08 -6.34 -14.27
CA GLY A 154 4.79 -7.75 -14.22
C GLY A 154 6.03 -8.59 -14.58
N ASN A 155 6.04 -9.81 -14.08
CA ASN A 155 6.97 -10.87 -14.49
C ASN A 155 6.16 -12.16 -14.69
N ASP A 156 6.86 -13.29 -14.95
CA ASP A 156 6.22 -14.60 -15.19
C ASP A 156 5.37 -15.11 -14.02
N ILE A 157 5.43 -14.45 -12.86
CA ILE A 157 4.74 -14.86 -11.61
C ILE A 157 3.71 -13.82 -11.17
N SER A 158 3.88 -12.54 -11.50
CA SER A 158 3.00 -11.46 -11.03
C SER A 158 2.59 -10.53 -12.16
N SER A 159 1.33 -10.13 -12.17
CA SER A 159 0.79 -9.13 -13.09
C SER A 159 1.33 -7.74 -12.79
N ARG A 160 1.32 -6.88 -13.81
CA ARG A 160 1.65 -5.46 -13.67
C ARG A 160 0.53 -4.74 -12.92
N TYR A 161 0.91 -3.93 -11.96
CA TYR A 161 -0.03 -3.05 -11.27
C TYR A 161 0.57 -1.68 -10.96
N ASP A 162 -0.29 -0.68 -10.95
CA ASP A 162 0.02 0.65 -10.46
C ASP A 162 -0.55 0.78 -9.05
N TYR A 163 0.13 1.52 -8.20
CA TYR A 163 -0.36 1.82 -6.88
C TYR A 163 -0.16 3.30 -6.52
N ASP A 164 -1.18 3.86 -5.91
CA ASP A 164 -1.21 5.20 -5.37
C ASP A 164 -1.46 5.12 -3.87
N MET A 165 -0.53 5.61 -3.08
CA MET A 165 -0.63 5.62 -1.63
C MET A 165 -0.53 7.05 -1.12
N ALA A 166 -1.47 7.44 -0.27
CA ALA A 166 -1.44 8.67 0.48
C ALA A 166 -1.74 8.39 1.94
N GLY A 167 -1.03 9.06 2.84
CA GLY A 167 -1.21 8.90 4.27
C GLY A 167 -0.78 10.13 5.05
N PHE A 168 -1.12 10.11 6.33
CA PHE A 168 -0.62 11.08 7.29
C PHE A 168 -0.26 10.38 8.59
N ALA A 169 0.67 10.95 9.32
CA ALA A 169 1.01 10.56 10.68
C ALA A 169 0.99 11.80 11.57
N ALA A 170 0.54 11.64 12.79
CA ALA A 170 0.54 12.68 13.81
C ALA A 170 0.95 12.08 15.14
N GLY A 171 1.62 12.86 15.96
CA GLY A 171 2.08 12.38 17.25
C GLY A 171 2.43 13.50 18.21
N PHE A 172 2.80 13.07 19.38
CA PHE A 172 3.36 13.94 20.41
C PHE A 172 4.60 13.30 20.99
N ASP A 173 5.51 14.15 21.40
CA ASP A 173 6.73 13.73 22.10
C ASP A 173 7.03 14.66 23.27
N ARG A 174 7.79 14.14 24.20
CA ARG A 174 8.26 14.87 25.38
C ARG A 174 9.74 14.67 25.58
N VAL A 175 10.43 15.76 25.80
CA VAL A 175 11.81 15.75 26.27
C VAL A 175 11.77 15.51 27.77
N ILE A 176 12.17 14.32 28.20
CA ILE A 176 12.22 13.93 29.60
C ILE A 176 13.48 14.49 30.27
N THR A 177 14.61 14.38 29.57
CA THR A 177 15.91 15.00 29.94
C THR A 177 16.54 15.56 28.67
N PRO A 178 17.61 16.39 28.77
CA PRO A 178 18.34 16.83 27.57
C PRO A 178 18.81 15.71 26.64
N SER A 179 18.94 14.51 27.19
CA SER A 179 19.38 13.30 26.48
C SER A 179 18.26 12.34 26.08
N VAL A 180 17.03 12.50 26.59
CA VAL A 180 15.95 11.53 26.44
C VAL A 180 14.70 12.19 25.86
N LEU A 181 14.21 11.66 24.75
CA LEU A 181 12.91 11.97 24.18
C LEU A 181 12.07 10.69 24.11
N LEU A 182 10.82 10.78 24.50
CA LEU A 182 9.82 9.73 24.34
C LEU A 182 8.61 10.31 23.63
N GLY A 183 7.99 9.51 22.79
CA GLY A 183 6.80 9.93 22.03
C GLY A 183 5.89 8.78 21.63
N ALA A 184 4.70 9.16 21.20
CA ALA A 184 3.71 8.28 20.60
C ALA A 184 3.13 8.91 19.35
N SER A 185 2.72 8.07 18.42
CA SER A 185 2.09 8.54 17.18
C SER A 185 1.04 7.59 16.65
N LEU A 186 0.17 8.14 15.83
CA LEU A 186 -0.83 7.43 15.06
C LEU A 186 -0.68 7.81 13.61
N GLY A 187 -0.96 6.87 12.72
CA GLY A 187 -0.95 7.06 11.29
C GLY A 187 -2.17 6.45 10.61
N TYR A 188 -2.53 7.01 9.50
CA TYR A 188 -3.51 6.47 8.58
C TYR A 188 -2.98 6.58 7.17
N SER A 189 -3.23 5.56 6.37
CA SER A 189 -2.95 5.62 4.95
C SER A 189 -3.99 4.87 4.14
N TYR A 190 -4.18 5.34 2.95
CA TYR A 190 -5.06 4.80 1.94
C TYR A 190 -4.21 4.46 0.72
N THR A 191 -4.28 3.23 0.27
CA THR A 191 -3.59 2.76 -0.93
C THR A 191 -4.60 2.20 -1.91
N LYS A 192 -4.59 2.71 -3.13
CA LYS A 192 -5.34 2.17 -4.26
C LYS A 192 -4.36 1.45 -5.18
N THR A 193 -4.74 0.26 -5.59
CA THR A 193 -3.97 -0.56 -6.54
C THR A 193 -4.86 -0.89 -7.72
N ASP A 194 -4.42 -0.53 -8.91
CA ASP A 194 -5.11 -0.81 -10.17
C ASP A 194 -4.30 -1.84 -10.97
N MET A 195 -4.91 -3.00 -11.24
CA MET A 195 -4.29 -4.04 -12.06
C MET A 195 -4.61 -3.79 -13.55
N LYS A 196 -3.58 -3.51 -14.34
CA LYS A 196 -3.75 -3.15 -15.76
C LYS A 196 -4.28 -4.30 -16.61
N ASP A 197 -3.91 -5.53 -16.27
CA ASP A 197 -4.20 -6.70 -17.08
C ASP A 197 -5.53 -7.39 -16.69
N LEU A 198 -6.15 -7.03 -15.56
CA LEU A 198 -7.29 -7.74 -14.98
C LEU A 198 -8.57 -6.89 -14.88
N SER A 199 -8.53 -5.60 -15.22
CA SER A 199 -9.62 -4.65 -14.98
C SER A 199 -10.13 -4.72 -13.52
N ASP A 200 -9.23 -5.07 -12.59
CA ASP A 200 -9.51 -5.23 -11.17
C ASP A 200 -8.75 -4.16 -10.38
N SER A 201 -9.35 -3.70 -9.30
CA SER A 201 -8.75 -2.72 -8.41
C SER A 201 -8.94 -3.13 -6.97
N ALA A 202 -7.95 -2.84 -6.16
CA ALA A 202 -8.01 -3.10 -4.74
C ALA A 202 -7.65 -1.86 -3.94
N THR A 203 -8.25 -1.75 -2.76
CA THR A 203 -8.05 -0.63 -1.85
C THR A 203 -7.65 -1.17 -0.48
N VAL A 204 -6.62 -0.57 0.11
CA VAL A 204 -6.17 -0.87 1.47
C VAL A 204 -6.23 0.40 2.31
N SER A 205 -6.97 0.35 3.40
CA SER A 205 -6.92 1.35 4.47
C SER A 205 -6.08 0.77 5.62
N SER A 206 -5.00 1.46 5.97
CA SER A 206 -4.09 1.02 7.03
C SER A 206 -4.08 2.01 8.18
N TYR A 207 -4.14 1.50 9.39
CA TYR A 207 -4.03 2.25 10.63
C TYR A 207 -2.77 1.79 11.36
N GLN A 208 -1.94 2.73 11.76
CA GLN A 208 -0.69 2.46 12.46
C GLN A 208 -0.67 3.20 13.79
N GLY A 209 -0.04 2.59 14.78
CA GLY A 209 0.24 3.22 16.07
C GLY A 209 1.65 2.89 16.51
N SER A 210 2.37 3.85 17.09
CA SER A 210 3.72 3.56 17.59
C SER A 210 4.05 4.30 18.87
N LEU A 211 4.97 3.70 19.61
CA LEU A 211 5.76 4.33 20.66
C LEU A 211 7.20 4.44 20.18
N TYR A 212 7.83 5.56 20.43
CA TYR A 212 9.22 5.76 20.03
C TYR A 212 10.00 6.48 21.11
N GLY A 213 11.31 6.23 21.10
CA GLY A 213 12.20 6.86 22.03
C GLY A 213 13.60 7.06 21.48
N ILE A 214 14.29 8.06 22.03
CA ILE A 214 15.67 8.38 21.69
C ILE A 214 16.41 8.63 23.00
N TYR A 215 17.58 8.01 23.11
CA TYR A 215 18.60 8.34 24.10
C TYR A 215 19.83 8.86 23.37
N ARG A 216 20.27 10.07 23.68
CA ARG A 216 21.42 10.70 23.05
C ARG A 216 22.47 11.04 24.11
N THR A 217 23.71 10.62 23.86
CA THR A 217 24.91 11.03 24.58
C THR A 217 26.02 11.18 23.57
N ASP A 218 26.66 12.38 23.53
CA ASP A 218 27.70 12.62 22.53
C ASP A 218 28.90 11.68 22.73
N PRO A 219 29.40 11.02 21.68
CA PRO A 219 28.97 11.05 20.27
C PRO A 219 27.90 10.02 19.88
N PHE A 220 27.31 9.29 20.83
CA PHE A 220 26.43 8.16 20.57
C PHE A 220 24.94 8.51 20.74
N TYR A 221 24.11 7.80 20.04
CA TYR A 221 22.67 7.79 20.27
C TYR A 221 22.08 6.37 20.10
N LEU A 222 21.00 6.13 20.79
CA LEU A 222 20.15 4.93 20.63
C LEU A 222 18.73 5.38 20.37
N SER A 223 18.10 4.83 19.33
CA SER A 223 16.70 5.10 19.01
C SER A 223 15.94 3.80 18.75
N GLY A 224 14.66 3.80 19.09
CA GLY A 224 13.80 2.65 18.88
C GLY A 224 12.36 3.06 18.61
N ILE A 225 11.67 2.24 17.82
CA ILE A 225 10.25 2.33 17.50
C ILE A 225 9.63 0.96 17.76
N ALA A 226 8.50 0.95 18.44
CA ALA A 226 7.58 -0.18 18.53
C ALA A 226 6.27 0.22 17.85
N ALA A 227 5.93 -0.43 16.73
CA ALA A 227 4.77 -0.10 15.90
C ALA A 227 3.95 -1.36 15.61
#